data_53874ec202ba30313d56fffc03d06852
#
_entry.id   53874ec202ba30313d56fffc03d06852
#
_cell.length_a   1.000
_cell.length_b   1.000
_cell.length_c   1.000
_cell.angle_alpha   90.00
_cell.angle_beta   90.00
_cell.angle_gamma   90.00
#
_symmetry.space_group_name_H-M   'P 1'
#
loop_
_entity.id
_entity.type
_entity.pdbx_description
1 polymer ?
#
loop_
_entity_poly.entity_id
_entity_poly.type
_entity_poly.pdbx_seq_one_letter_code
_entity_poly.pdbx_strand_id
1 'polypeptide(L)'
;MSRFTDEYKIKYEGCLKRVQKPARYIGNEFGSVHKKWSDDMLTFAFCFPDVYEVGMSHLGMKILYHMLNEREDTVCERVFAPWDDMEQEMRKEGIPLLSMESYVPVKNFDFIGFTLQYEMSYSNIVNMLDLAGVPLRTAERTAGDPFVCCGGPCAYHAEPLSDFVDFFI
;
A
#
# COMPACT_ATOMS: atom_id res chain seq x y z
N MET A 1 -12.90 7.95 -14.10
CA MET A 1 -11.48 7.91 -14.51
C MET A 1 -11.00 6.48 -14.29
N SER A 2 -10.32 5.82 -15.22
CA SER A 2 -9.86 4.45 -14.99
C SER A 2 -8.91 4.40 -13.80
N ARG A 3 -9.15 3.49 -12.84
CA ARG A 3 -8.26 3.26 -11.68
C ARG A 3 -6.90 2.68 -12.11
N PHE A 4 -6.82 2.14 -13.34
CA PHE A 4 -5.65 1.48 -13.91
C PHE A 4 -4.92 2.41 -14.89
N THR A 5 -3.59 2.43 -14.83
CA THR A 5 -2.74 3.20 -15.73
C THR A 5 -1.57 2.33 -16.17
N ASP A 6 -1.65 1.76 -17.37
CA ASP A 6 -0.59 0.91 -17.95
C ASP A 6 0.77 1.63 -18.03
N GLU A 7 0.75 2.96 -18.13
CA GLU A 7 1.97 3.78 -18.16
C GLU A 7 2.84 3.57 -16.92
N TYR A 8 2.25 3.58 -15.72
CA TYR A 8 3.01 3.36 -14.49
C TYR A 8 3.61 1.96 -14.42
N LYS A 9 2.87 0.95 -14.85
CA LYS A 9 3.36 -0.43 -14.90
C LYS A 9 4.59 -0.56 -15.78
N ILE A 10 4.56 0.00 -16.98
CA ILE A 10 5.69 -0.04 -17.93
C ILE A 10 6.93 0.65 -17.34
N LYS A 11 6.76 1.84 -16.75
CA LYS A 11 7.86 2.56 -16.08
C LYS A 11 8.42 1.76 -14.91
N TYR A 12 7.52 1.21 -14.07
CA TYR A 12 7.87 0.40 -12.90
C TYR A 12 8.69 -0.84 -13.28
N GLU A 13 8.27 -1.57 -14.30
CA GLU A 13 9.03 -2.70 -14.86
C GLU A 13 10.41 -2.26 -15.38
N GLY A 14 10.52 -1.05 -15.90
CA GLY A 14 11.79 -0.43 -16.28
C GLY A 14 12.73 -0.21 -15.09
N CYS A 15 12.20 0.17 -13.92
CA CYS A 15 12.96 0.36 -12.68
C CYS A 15 13.54 -0.97 -12.16
N LEU A 16 12.82 -2.08 -12.33
CA LEU A 16 13.27 -3.41 -11.85
C LEU A 16 14.66 -3.81 -12.37
N LYS A 17 15.08 -3.28 -13.51
CA LYS A 17 16.39 -3.54 -14.09
C LYS A 17 17.54 -2.79 -13.39
N ARG A 18 17.23 -1.82 -12.54
CA ARG A 18 18.17 -0.90 -11.89
C ARG A 18 18.27 -1.07 -10.38
N VAL A 19 17.43 -1.94 -9.81
CA VAL A 19 17.38 -2.20 -8.37
C VAL A 19 18.06 -3.52 -8.00
N GLN A 20 18.55 -3.62 -6.76
CA GLN A 20 19.32 -4.77 -6.29
C GLN A 20 18.50 -6.05 -6.16
N LYS A 21 17.22 -5.96 -5.77
CA LYS A 21 16.35 -7.11 -5.50
C LYS A 21 15.00 -6.95 -6.20
N PRO A 22 14.95 -7.06 -7.54
CA PRO A 22 13.71 -6.83 -8.29
C PRO A 22 12.57 -7.79 -7.90
N ALA A 23 12.87 -8.97 -7.38
CA ALA A 23 11.87 -9.93 -6.92
C ALA A 23 10.94 -9.41 -5.82
N ARG A 24 11.36 -8.38 -5.06
CA ARG A 24 10.53 -7.70 -4.06
C ARG A 24 9.27 -7.03 -4.64
N TYR A 25 9.27 -6.75 -5.94
CA TYR A 25 8.36 -5.83 -6.59
C TYR A 25 7.55 -6.46 -7.74
N ILE A 26 7.68 -7.77 -7.95
CA ILE A 26 7.05 -8.46 -9.08
C ILE A 26 5.64 -8.97 -8.73
N GLY A 27 5.37 -9.33 -7.47
CA GLY A 27 4.12 -9.99 -7.09
C GLY A 27 3.99 -11.41 -7.67
N ASN A 28 2.76 -11.89 -7.81
CA ASN A 28 2.44 -13.21 -8.39
C ASN A 28 2.95 -14.41 -7.59
N GLU A 29 3.16 -14.27 -6.28
CA GLU A 29 3.52 -15.39 -5.41
C GLU A 29 2.36 -16.39 -5.31
N PHE A 30 2.72 -17.62 -4.92
CA PHE A 30 1.71 -18.61 -4.62
C PHE A 30 0.75 -18.12 -3.54
N GLY A 31 -0.55 -18.12 -3.85
CA GLY A 31 -1.60 -17.62 -2.95
C GLY A 31 -1.90 -16.11 -3.11
N SER A 32 -1.29 -15.39 -4.06
CA SER A 32 -1.75 -14.04 -4.40
C SER A 32 -3.12 -14.11 -5.11
N VAL A 33 -4.01 -13.18 -4.76
CA VAL A 33 -5.39 -13.13 -5.24
C VAL A 33 -5.50 -12.03 -6.28
N HIS A 34 -5.91 -12.41 -7.50
CA HIS A 34 -6.15 -11.48 -8.59
C HIS A 34 -7.64 -11.45 -8.89
N LYS A 35 -8.34 -10.42 -8.42
CA LYS A 35 -9.76 -10.22 -8.73
C LYS A 35 -9.93 -9.26 -9.90
N LYS A 36 -10.99 -9.47 -10.66
CA LYS A 36 -11.45 -8.46 -11.62
C LYS A 36 -12.23 -7.40 -10.86
N TRP A 37 -11.74 -6.17 -10.89
CA TRP A 37 -12.38 -5.04 -10.23
C TRP A 37 -13.69 -4.66 -10.93
N SER A 38 -14.69 -4.29 -10.12
CA SER A 38 -15.92 -3.64 -10.58
C SER A 38 -16.16 -2.37 -9.75
N ASP A 39 -16.99 -1.47 -10.25
CA ASP A 39 -17.26 -0.19 -9.58
C ASP A 39 -18.02 -0.35 -8.27
N ASP A 40 -18.67 -1.50 -8.06
CA ASP A 40 -19.44 -1.82 -6.84
C ASP A 40 -18.55 -2.41 -5.73
N MET A 41 -17.29 -2.71 -6.00
CA MET A 41 -16.37 -3.29 -5.03
C MET A 41 -15.68 -2.23 -4.20
N LEU A 42 -15.58 -2.51 -2.90
CA LEU A 42 -14.69 -1.79 -2.00
C LEU A 42 -13.24 -2.22 -2.25
N THR A 43 -12.36 -1.26 -2.40
CA THR A 43 -10.94 -1.50 -2.66
C THR A 43 -10.08 -1.14 -1.47
N PHE A 44 -9.22 -2.06 -1.04
CA PHE A 44 -8.40 -1.94 0.15
C PHE A 44 -6.92 -2.16 -0.19
N ALA A 45 -6.09 -1.12 -0.06
CA ALA A 45 -4.64 -1.24 -0.12
C ALA A 45 -4.12 -1.63 1.27
N PHE A 46 -3.71 -2.88 1.43
CA PHE A 46 -3.18 -3.36 2.70
C PHE A 46 -1.66 -3.14 2.74
N CYS A 47 -1.27 -2.12 3.47
CA CYS A 47 0.09 -1.63 3.55
C CYS A 47 0.85 -2.20 4.75
N PHE A 48 2.04 -2.73 4.48
CA PHE A 48 3.00 -3.07 5.51
C PHE A 48 4.15 -2.05 5.47
N PRO A 49 4.40 -1.29 6.56
CA PRO A 49 5.36 -0.19 6.54
C PRO A 49 6.82 -0.65 6.72
N ASP A 50 7.18 -1.72 6.03
CA ASP A 50 8.52 -2.27 5.93
C ASP A 50 8.66 -2.99 4.57
N VAL A 51 9.85 -3.49 4.28
CA VAL A 51 10.17 -4.17 3.03
C VAL A 51 9.41 -5.50 2.88
N TYR A 52 9.32 -5.93 1.63
CA TYR A 52 8.63 -7.15 1.21
C TYR A 52 8.94 -8.38 2.07
N GLU A 53 10.24 -8.66 2.37
CA GLU A 53 10.63 -9.85 3.12
C GLU A 53 10.08 -9.86 4.55
N VAL A 54 10.02 -8.69 5.18
CA VAL A 54 9.46 -8.54 6.53
C VAL A 54 7.94 -8.70 6.49
N GLY A 55 7.27 -7.97 5.60
CA GLY A 55 5.81 -8.03 5.49
C GLY A 55 5.29 -9.39 5.06
N MET A 56 5.95 -10.07 4.12
CA MET A 56 5.56 -11.41 3.66
C MET A 56 5.80 -12.49 4.71
N SER A 57 6.63 -12.25 5.72
CA SER A 57 6.78 -13.17 6.86
C SER A 57 5.68 -12.98 7.92
N HIS A 58 4.91 -11.89 7.86
CA HIS A 58 3.92 -11.54 8.87
C HIS A 58 2.60 -12.29 8.67
N LEU A 59 2.30 -13.23 9.61
CA LEU A 59 1.11 -14.08 9.51
C LEU A 59 -0.21 -13.30 9.56
N GLY A 60 -0.30 -12.27 10.42
CA GLY A 60 -1.50 -11.44 10.57
C GLY A 60 -1.89 -10.74 9.26
N MET A 61 -0.90 -10.25 8.52
CA MET A 61 -1.14 -9.67 7.19
C MET A 61 -1.76 -10.69 6.23
N LYS A 62 -1.22 -11.92 6.21
CA LYS A 62 -1.75 -12.99 5.34
C LYS A 62 -3.19 -13.36 5.68
N ILE A 63 -3.50 -13.48 6.98
CA ILE A 63 -4.86 -13.80 7.45
C ILE A 63 -5.84 -12.72 7.01
N LEU A 64 -5.55 -11.45 7.30
CA LEU A 64 -6.45 -10.34 6.95
C LEU A 64 -6.58 -10.17 5.43
N TYR A 65 -5.49 -10.33 4.67
CA TYR A 65 -5.51 -10.32 3.22
C TYR A 65 -6.46 -11.38 2.64
N HIS A 66 -6.41 -12.62 3.16
CA HIS A 66 -7.32 -13.67 2.73
C HIS A 66 -8.76 -13.39 3.15
N MET A 67 -9.01 -13.01 4.40
CA MET A 67 -10.35 -12.69 4.88
C MET A 67 -11.03 -11.58 4.07
N LEU A 68 -10.30 -10.52 3.73
CA LEU A 68 -10.84 -9.45 2.89
C LEU A 68 -11.12 -9.94 1.46
N ASN A 69 -10.27 -10.80 0.93
CA ASN A 69 -10.44 -11.35 -0.42
C ASN A 69 -11.42 -12.54 -0.52
N GLU A 70 -11.83 -13.18 0.58
CA GLU A 70 -12.95 -14.13 0.59
C GLU A 70 -14.30 -13.44 0.34
N ARG A 71 -14.41 -12.14 0.62
CA ARG A 71 -15.62 -11.37 0.34
C ARG A 71 -15.76 -11.14 -1.17
N GLU A 72 -16.97 -11.26 -1.69
CA GLU A 72 -17.27 -11.01 -3.11
C GLU A 72 -17.26 -9.51 -3.46
N ASP A 73 -17.57 -8.66 -2.48
CA ASP A 73 -17.72 -7.21 -2.61
C ASP A 73 -16.43 -6.42 -2.32
N THR A 74 -15.30 -7.09 -2.11
CA THR A 74 -14.05 -6.46 -1.69
C THR A 74 -12.86 -6.96 -2.51
N VAL A 75 -11.98 -6.04 -2.87
CA VAL A 75 -10.65 -6.33 -3.41
C VAL A 75 -9.61 -5.81 -2.43
N CYS A 76 -8.74 -6.67 -1.97
CA CYS A 76 -7.61 -6.31 -1.12
C CYS A 76 -6.30 -6.61 -1.85
N GLU A 77 -5.45 -5.61 -2.00
CA GLU A 77 -4.11 -5.75 -2.60
C GLU A 77 -3.04 -5.32 -1.62
N ARG A 78 -1.87 -5.96 -1.70
CA ARG A 78 -0.78 -5.71 -0.77
C ARG A 78 0.13 -4.60 -1.26
N VAL A 79 0.69 -3.88 -0.30
CA VAL A 79 1.65 -2.81 -0.54
C VAL A 79 2.76 -2.90 0.51
N PHE A 80 4.01 -2.80 0.08
CA PHE A 80 5.18 -2.78 0.97
C PHE A 80 5.96 -1.49 0.78
N ALA A 81 6.67 -1.06 1.83
CA ALA A 81 7.60 0.05 1.69
C ALA A 81 8.71 -0.34 0.70
N PRO A 82 8.98 0.47 -0.33
CA PRO A 82 10.09 0.21 -1.22
C PRO A 82 11.42 0.38 -0.48
N TRP A 83 12.44 -0.35 -0.91
CA TRP A 83 13.81 -0.07 -0.47
C TRP A 83 14.34 1.20 -1.14
N ASP A 84 15.37 1.79 -0.57
CA ASP A 84 15.90 3.10 -0.98
C ASP A 84 16.18 3.21 -2.49
N ASP A 85 16.72 2.17 -3.09
CA ASP A 85 17.06 2.16 -4.53
C ASP A 85 15.80 2.20 -5.41
N MET A 86 14.77 1.46 -5.03
CA MET A 86 13.49 1.47 -5.75
C MET A 86 12.74 2.78 -5.52
N GLU A 87 12.74 3.31 -4.32
CA GLU A 87 12.12 4.60 -4.02
C GLU A 87 12.77 5.73 -4.84
N GLN A 88 14.09 5.76 -4.92
CA GLN A 88 14.80 6.75 -5.74
C GLN A 88 14.40 6.66 -7.21
N GLU A 89 14.32 5.45 -7.77
CA GLU A 89 13.87 5.26 -9.15
C GLU A 89 12.40 5.68 -9.35
N MET A 90 11.52 5.35 -8.41
CA MET A 90 10.12 5.75 -8.48
C MET A 90 9.98 7.28 -8.46
N ARG A 91 10.66 7.97 -7.55
CA ARG A 91 10.66 9.43 -7.47
C ARG A 91 11.22 10.08 -8.74
N LYS A 92 12.30 9.54 -9.30
CA LYS A 92 12.93 10.02 -10.53
C LYS A 92 12.01 9.88 -11.75
N GLU A 93 11.31 8.76 -11.89
CA GLU A 93 10.42 8.46 -13.01
C GLU A 93 8.99 9.02 -12.81
N GLY A 94 8.72 9.62 -11.64
CA GLY A 94 7.38 10.13 -11.28
C GLY A 94 6.34 9.02 -11.13
N ILE A 95 6.76 7.86 -10.59
CA ILE A 95 5.88 6.71 -10.35
C ILE A 95 5.39 6.79 -8.90
N PRO A 96 4.07 6.80 -8.64
CA PRO A 96 3.54 6.75 -7.29
C PRO A 96 3.71 5.36 -6.69
N LEU A 97 3.46 5.21 -5.39
CA LEU A 97 3.40 3.91 -4.73
C LEU A 97 2.27 3.06 -5.34
N LEU A 98 2.62 1.84 -5.75
CA LEU A 98 1.72 0.92 -6.45
C LEU A 98 1.44 -0.32 -5.60
N SER A 99 0.27 -0.93 -5.81
CA SER A 99 -0.06 -2.24 -5.26
C SER A 99 0.71 -3.37 -5.97
N MET A 100 0.87 -4.50 -5.29
CA MET A 100 1.64 -5.65 -5.77
C MET A 100 0.93 -6.48 -6.83
N GLU A 101 -0.38 -6.63 -6.73
CA GLU A 101 -1.16 -7.53 -7.58
C GLU A 101 -1.48 -6.92 -8.94
N SER A 102 -1.99 -5.70 -8.96
CA SER A 102 -2.49 -5.04 -10.17
C SER A 102 -1.71 -3.80 -10.59
N TYR A 103 -0.69 -3.41 -9.83
CA TYR A 103 0.10 -2.19 -10.07
C TYR A 103 -0.77 -0.92 -10.14
N VAL A 104 -1.82 -0.88 -9.32
CA VAL A 104 -2.69 0.29 -9.21
C VAL A 104 -2.08 1.29 -8.23
N PRO A 105 -2.06 2.61 -8.55
CA PRO A 105 -1.66 3.62 -7.59
C PRO A 105 -2.45 3.53 -6.29
N VAL A 106 -1.76 3.50 -5.15
CA VAL A 106 -2.36 3.34 -3.81
C VAL A 106 -3.39 4.43 -3.53
N LYS A 107 -3.19 5.62 -4.06
CA LYS A 107 -4.16 6.72 -3.99
C LYS A 107 -5.53 6.40 -4.61
N ASN A 108 -5.62 5.44 -5.52
CA ASN A 108 -6.85 5.09 -6.24
C ASN A 108 -7.71 4.05 -5.52
N PHE A 109 -7.30 3.60 -4.35
CA PHE A 109 -8.09 2.73 -3.48
C PHE A 109 -9.06 3.53 -2.62
N ASP A 110 -10.10 2.88 -2.11
CA ASP A 110 -11.04 3.50 -1.17
C ASP A 110 -10.45 3.57 0.25
N PHE A 111 -9.66 2.56 0.61
CA PHE A 111 -8.97 2.48 1.90
C PHE A 111 -7.49 2.16 1.74
N ILE A 112 -6.68 2.80 2.58
CA ILE A 112 -5.27 2.48 2.82
C ILE A 112 -5.16 2.04 4.28
N GLY A 113 -4.90 0.76 4.52
CA GLY A 113 -4.78 0.21 5.87
C GLY A 113 -3.34 -0.18 6.20
N PHE A 114 -2.78 0.39 7.26
CA PHE A 114 -1.45 0.03 7.75
C PHE A 114 -1.54 -0.87 8.98
N THR A 115 -0.61 -1.84 9.07
CA THR A 115 -0.41 -2.60 10.29
C THR A 115 0.72 -2.01 11.13
N LEU A 116 0.41 -1.62 12.37
CA LEU A 116 1.34 -1.01 13.32
C LEU A 116 1.97 -2.07 14.21
N GLN A 117 3.17 -2.55 13.84
CA GLN A 117 3.85 -3.60 14.58
C GLN A 117 4.83 -3.05 15.62
N TYR A 118 5.46 -1.90 15.35
CA TYR A 118 6.36 -1.20 16.26
C TYR A 118 6.53 0.27 15.84
N GLU A 119 6.87 1.13 16.76
CA GLU A 119 6.84 2.59 16.60
C GLU A 119 7.90 3.11 15.60
N MET A 120 9.00 2.39 15.42
CA MET A 120 10.06 2.78 14.47
C MET A 120 9.56 2.81 13.01
N SER A 121 8.43 2.16 12.70
CA SER A 121 7.84 2.17 11.36
C SER A 121 6.97 3.40 11.06
N TYR A 122 6.73 4.30 12.01
CA TYR A 122 5.85 5.45 11.80
C TYR A 122 6.34 6.39 10.70
N SER A 123 7.64 6.62 10.62
CA SER A 123 8.23 7.41 9.52
C SER A 123 8.03 6.77 8.15
N ASN A 124 8.04 5.44 8.09
CA ASN A 124 7.78 4.71 6.83
C ASN A 124 6.33 4.89 6.38
N ILE A 125 5.37 4.93 7.31
CA ILE A 125 3.96 5.20 6.99
C ILE A 125 3.81 6.57 6.31
N VAL A 126 4.39 7.60 6.91
CA VAL A 126 4.36 8.96 6.35
C VAL A 126 5.04 9.01 4.98
N ASN A 127 6.19 8.34 4.82
CA ASN A 127 6.89 8.24 3.55
C ASN A 127 6.07 7.48 2.48
N MET A 128 5.38 6.39 2.85
CA MET A 128 4.51 5.66 1.92
C MET A 128 3.31 6.50 1.48
N LEU A 129 2.71 7.30 2.35
CA LEU A 129 1.64 8.24 1.99
C LEU A 129 2.15 9.34 1.04
N ASP A 130 3.33 9.90 1.32
CA ASP A 130 3.98 10.87 0.44
C ASP A 130 4.25 10.28 -0.95
N LEU A 131 4.85 9.10 -1.00
CA LEU A 131 5.13 8.39 -2.25
C LEU A 131 3.85 7.99 -3.01
N ALA A 132 2.76 7.72 -2.30
CA ALA A 132 1.46 7.46 -2.90
C ALA A 132 0.78 8.74 -3.46
N GLY A 133 1.27 9.93 -3.10
CA GLY A 133 0.67 11.21 -3.46
C GLY A 133 -0.67 11.46 -2.74
N VAL A 134 -0.82 10.90 -1.54
CA VAL A 134 -1.97 11.14 -0.65
C VAL A 134 -1.64 12.33 0.26
N PRO A 135 -2.56 13.29 0.46
CA PRO A 135 -2.32 14.38 1.40
C PRO A 135 -1.96 13.83 2.78
N LEU A 136 -0.82 14.28 3.32
CA LEU A 136 -0.27 13.67 4.54
C LEU A 136 -1.20 13.88 5.73
N ARG A 137 -1.66 15.10 5.94
CA ARG A 137 -2.53 15.42 7.08
C ARG A 137 -3.98 15.08 6.78
N THR A 138 -4.66 14.49 7.75
CA THR A 138 -6.10 14.18 7.65
C THR A 138 -6.93 15.41 7.30
N ALA A 139 -6.58 16.56 7.87
CA ALA A 139 -7.27 17.83 7.63
C ALA A 139 -7.14 18.35 6.18
N GLU A 140 -6.20 17.84 5.41
CA GLU A 140 -5.98 18.20 3.99
C GLU A 140 -6.69 17.27 3.02
N ARG A 141 -7.22 16.13 3.50
CA ARG A 141 -7.93 15.15 2.68
C ARG A 141 -9.35 15.58 2.37
N THR A 142 -9.81 15.18 1.23
CA THR A 142 -11.15 15.46 0.70
C THR A 142 -11.88 14.15 0.44
N ALA A 143 -13.17 14.22 0.09
CA ALA A 143 -13.97 13.04 -0.28
C ALA A 143 -13.44 12.28 -1.53
N GLY A 144 -12.47 12.85 -2.26
CA GLY A 144 -11.81 12.18 -3.39
C GLY A 144 -10.52 11.45 -3.01
N ASP A 145 -10.08 11.56 -1.76
CA ASP A 145 -8.89 10.88 -1.26
C ASP A 145 -9.29 9.61 -0.49
N PRO A 146 -8.41 8.58 -0.45
CA PRO A 146 -8.68 7.36 0.30
C PRO A 146 -8.73 7.61 1.82
N PHE A 147 -9.52 6.81 2.53
CA PHE A 147 -9.42 6.74 3.99
C PHE A 147 -8.15 6.01 4.40
N VAL A 148 -7.39 6.61 5.32
CA VAL A 148 -6.20 6.00 5.90
C VAL A 148 -6.51 5.46 7.29
N CYS A 149 -6.36 4.16 7.48
CA CYS A 149 -6.56 3.53 8.79
C CYS A 149 -5.32 2.74 9.22
N CYS A 150 -5.19 2.59 10.52
CA CYS A 150 -4.12 1.82 11.13
C CYS A 150 -4.67 0.85 12.18
N GLY A 151 -4.09 -0.35 12.23
CA GLY A 151 -4.41 -1.34 13.24
C GLY A 151 -3.17 -2.11 13.70
N GLY A 152 -3.29 -2.90 14.74
CA GLY A 152 -2.19 -3.70 15.27
C GLY A 152 -1.75 -3.26 16.67
N PRO A 153 -0.72 -3.92 17.26
CA PRO A 153 -0.38 -3.72 18.67
C PRO A 153 0.00 -2.29 19.03
N CYS A 154 0.62 -1.53 18.14
CA CYS A 154 0.97 -0.13 18.40
C CYS A 154 -0.18 0.86 18.16
N ALA A 155 -1.39 0.40 17.79
CA ALA A 155 -2.57 1.27 17.74
C ALA A 155 -2.93 1.88 19.12
N TYR A 156 -2.49 1.25 20.21
CA TYR A 156 -2.59 1.81 21.57
C TYR A 156 -1.68 3.01 21.81
N HIS A 157 -0.66 3.24 20.97
CA HIS A 157 0.28 4.38 21.00
C HIS A 157 0.16 5.21 19.73
N ALA A 158 -1.06 5.51 19.34
CA ALA A 158 -1.39 6.12 18.04
C ALA A 158 -1.09 7.62 17.96
N GLU A 159 -0.87 8.29 19.10
CA GLU A 159 -0.75 9.75 19.20
C GLU A 159 0.22 10.38 18.19
N PRO A 160 1.42 9.84 17.94
CA PRO A 160 2.33 10.42 16.95
C PRO A 160 1.82 10.39 15.51
N LEU A 161 0.84 9.52 15.21
CA LEU A 161 0.23 9.36 13.88
C LEU A 161 -1.16 10.02 13.78
N SER A 162 -1.69 10.60 14.85
CA SER A 162 -3.06 11.12 14.91
C SER A 162 -3.38 12.18 13.84
N ASP A 163 -2.38 12.97 13.44
CA ASP A 163 -2.53 13.97 12.38
C ASP A 163 -2.54 13.37 10.95
N PHE A 164 -2.10 12.12 10.79
CA PHE A 164 -1.85 11.48 9.50
C PHE A 164 -2.82 10.32 9.19
N VAL A 165 -3.54 9.84 10.18
CA VAL A 165 -4.43 8.66 10.08
C VAL A 165 -5.85 9.06 10.46
N ASP A 166 -6.82 8.65 9.64
CA ASP A 166 -8.22 9.04 9.85
C ASP A 166 -8.85 8.29 11.02
N PHE A 167 -8.48 7.01 11.22
CA PHE A 167 -8.93 6.23 12.39
C PHE A 167 -8.01 5.03 12.69
N PHE A 168 -8.08 4.57 13.93
CA PHE A 168 -7.33 3.41 14.45
C PHE A 168 -8.29 2.31 14.87
N ILE A 169 -7.87 1.03 14.69
CA ILE A 169 -8.65 -0.18 14.98
C ILE A 169 -7.91 -1.01 16.03
#